data_a4680e109d65cbe13f5250c7367ee203
#
_entry.id   a4680e109d65cbe13f5250c7367ee203
#
_cell.length_a   1.000
_cell.length_b   1.000
_cell.length_c   1.000
_cell.angle_alpha   90.00
_cell.angle_beta   90.00
_cell.angle_gamma   90.00
#
_symmetry.space_group_name_H-M   'P 1'
#
loop_
_entity.id
_entity.type
_entity.pdbx_description
1 polymer ?
#
loop_
_entity_poly.entity_id
_entity_poly.type
_entity_poly.pdbx_seq_one_letter_code
_entity_poly.pdbx_strand_id
1 'polypeptide(L)'
;LVGSEMCIRDSGKTERGGYPVYRRNMRQWMLKMTAYADRLLEDLDDLDWPEPVKEMQRNWIGRSEGAQVTFKVKDSDKTFDVFTTRPDTLFGVSYTVLAPESKLVQEITTPEQKEAVDAYIKKIESKSDLERTDLNKDKTGVFTGAYAVNPVNGKEVPIWISDYVLASYGTGAVMAVPAHDDRDYAFATKFGLPINRVIEGGNLEKEAFGGDGKHINSEFLDGLNNEEAKKRMIEWLEDHNVGEKKVNYKLRDWDFSRQRYWGEPIPVIHWEDGTTSLVPEDELPLRLPHATAIKPSGTPERPLANLTDWVNVVDENGRKGKRETNTMPNWAGSSWYYLRYIDPHNDKEL
;
A
#
# COMPACT_ATOMS: atom_id res chain seq x y z
N LEU A 1 16.93 -7.02 -8.38
CA LEU A 1 17.85 -6.72 -7.24
C LEU A 1 17.51 -7.51 -5.97
N VAL A 2 17.12 -8.79 -6.06
CA VAL A 2 16.58 -9.53 -4.90
C VAL A 2 17.56 -9.57 -3.72
N GLY A 3 18.84 -9.74 -3.95
CA GLY A 3 19.83 -9.75 -2.86
C GLY A 3 20.15 -8.37 -2.29
N SER A 4 20.25 -7.35 -3.16
CA SER A 4 20.58 -5.99 -2.73
C SER A 4 19.42 -5.28 -2.03
N GLU A 5 18.17 -5.60 -2.37
CA GLU A 5 16.99 -5.05 -1.67
C GLU A 5 16.91 -5.55 -0.22
N MET A 6 17.26 -6.80 0.05
CA MET A 6 17.32 -7.32 1.43
C MET A 6 18.43 -6.65 2.24
N CYS A 7 19.63 -6.52 1.70
CA CYS A 7 20.74 -5.86 2.39
C CYS A 7 20.48 -4.37 2.66
N ILE A 8 19.81 -3.67 1.75
CA ILE A 8 19.40 -2.28 1.93
C ILE A 8 18.35 -2.16 3.06
N ARG A 9 17.42 -3.11 3.16
CA ARG A 9 16.40 -3.12 4.23
C ARG A 9 17.01 -3.20 5.62
N ASP A 10 18.03 -4.05 5.79
CA ASP A 10 18.57 -4.38 7.10
C ASP A 10 19.57 -3.33 7.62
N SER A 11 20.27 -2.62 6.74
CA SER A 11 21.34 -1.71 7.12
C SER A 11 21.07 -0.23 6.85
N GLY A 12 20.04 0.12 6.09
CA GLY A 12 19.81 1.49 5.59
C GLY A 12 20.94 2.01 4.70
N LYS A 13 21.79 1.09 4.19
CA LYS A 13 22.92 1.41 3.33
C LYS A 13 22.94 0.49 2.12
N THR A 14 23.59 0.94 1.04
CA THR A 14 23.81 0.10 -0.13
C THR A 14 24.82 -1.00 0.19
N GLU A 15 24.59 -2.21 -0.33
CA GLU A 15 25.53 -3.36 -0.19
C GLU A 15 26.93 -3.00 -0.73
N ARG A 16 26.99 -2.34 -1.88
CA ARG A 16 28.22 -1.87 -2.47
C ARG A 16 28.43 -0.39 -2.19
N GLY A 17 29.51 -0.05 -1.53
CA GLY A 17 29.90 1.32 -1.23
C GLY A 17 29.39 1.89 0.08
N GLY A 18 28.44 1.24 0.78
CA GLY A 18 27.95 1.65 2.10
C GLY A 18 27.27 3.02 2.12
N TYR A 19 26.70 3.47 0.99
CA TYR A 19 26.02 4.75 0.89
C TYR A 19 24.67 4.72 1.59
N PRO A 20 24.24 5.80 2.27
CA PRO A 20 22.95 5.86 2.91
C PRO A 20 21.81 5.76 1.88
N VAL A 21 20.78 4.99 2.23
CA VAL A 21 19.58 4.82 1.42
C VAL A 21 18.40 5.43 2.17
N TYR A 22 17.56 6.17 1.47
CA TYR A 22 16.35 6.77 2.01
C TYR A 22 15.20 6.62 1.02
N ARG A 23 13.97 6.61 1.53
CA ARG A 23 12.77 6.50 0.71
C ARG A 23 12.48 7.82 0.03
N ARG A 24 12.04 7.73 -1.22
CA ARG A 24 11.66 8.88 -2.02
C ARG A 24 10.44 8.56 -2.87
N ASN A 25 9.51 9.49 -2.93
CA ASN A 25 8.39 9.40 -3.87
C ASN A 25 8.89 9.56 -5.31
N MET A 26 8.60 8.58 -6.14
CA MET A 26 8.96 8.56 -7.55
C MET A 26 7.74 8.16 -8.39
N ARG A 27 7.62 8.76 -9.58
CA ARG A 27 6.63 8.32 -10.57
C ARG A 27 7.09 6.99 -11.16
N GLN A 28 6.23 5.98 -11.07
CA GLN A 28 6.51 4.61 -11.52
C GLN A 28 5.40 4.12 -12.46
N TRP A 29 5.76 3.23 -13.38
CA TRP A 29 4.78 2.41 -14.10
C TRP A 29 4.32 1.29 -13.19
N MET A 30 3.00 1.13 -13.10
CA MET A 30 2.38 0.06 -12.32
C MET A 30 1.49 -0.77 -13.24
N LEU A 31 1.65 -2.09 -13.22
CA LEU A 31 0.68 -3.00 -13.82
C LEU A 31 -0.41 -3.30 -12.80
N LYS A 32 -1.64 -2.97 -13.13
CA LYS A 32 -2.80 -3.12 -12.24
C LYS A 32 -3.23 -4.59 -12.12
N MET A 33 -2.40 -5.40 -11.45
CA MET A 33 -2.67 -6.82 -11.23
C MET A 33 -3.92 -7.05 -10.38
N THR A 34 -4.22 -6.12 -9.47
CA THR A 34 -5.41 -6.18 -8.61
C THR A 34 -6.71 -6.17 -9.41
N ALA A 35 -6.72 -5.64 -10.64
CA ALA A 35 -7.88 -5.71 -11.52
C ALA A 35 -8.28 -7.14 -11.93
N TYR A 36 -7.37 -8.09 -11.78
CA TYR A 36 -7.58 -9.51 -12.12
C TYR A 36 -7.70 -10.39 -10.88
N ALA A 37 -7.67 -9.83 -9.68
CA ALA A 37 -7.59 -10.59 -8.43
C ALA A 37 -8.78 -11.53 -8.23
N ASP A 38 -10.02 -11.07 -8.47
CA ASP A 38 -11.22 -11.91 -8.35
C ASP A 38 -11.23 -13.01 -9.40
N ARG A 39 -10.92 -12.67 -10.65
CA ARG A 39 -10.83 -13.64 -11.73
C ARG A 39 -9.78 -14.72 -11.44
N LEU A 40 -8.62 -14.32 -10.91
CA LEU A 40 -7.58 -15.28 -10.53
C LEU A 40 -8.05 -16.24 -9.43
N LEU A 41 -8.90 -15.77 -8.50
CA LEU A 41 -9.50 -16.63 -7.47
C LEU A 41 -10.54 -17.59 -8.06
N GLU A 42 -11.40 -17.11 -8.96
CA GLU A 42 -12.43 -17.91 -9.66
C GLU A 42 -11.77 -19.00 -10.53
N ASP A 43 -10.77 -18.62 -11.34
CA ASP A 43 -10.07 -19.54 -12.22
C ASP A 43 -9.31 -20.65 -11.46
N LEU A 44 -8.98 -20.48 -10.17
CA LEU A 44 -8.38 -21.54 -9.35
C LEU A 44 -9.28 -22.74 -9.15
N ASP A 45 -10.59 -22.56 -9.15
CA ASP A 45 -11.55 -23.64 -8.89
C ASP A 45 -11.60 -24.64 -10.05
N ASP A 46 -11.36 -24.19 -11.28
CA ASP A 46 -11.32 -24.99 -12.48
C ASP A 46 -10.00 -25.74 -12.72
N LEU A 47 -8.95 -25.44 -11.92
CA LEU A 47 -7.64 -26.08 -12.07
C LEU A 47 -7.59 -27.42 -11.37
N ASP A 48 -7.00 -28.44 -12.03
CA ASP A 48 -6.66 -29.73 -11.44
C ASP A 48 -5.32 -29.64 -10.66
N TRP A 49 -5.31 -28.78 -9.65
CA TRP A 49 -4.16 -28.56 -8.77
C TRP A 49 -4.42 -29.12 -7.37
N PRO A 50 -3.36 -29.57 -6.66
CA PRO A 50 -3.49 -29.94 -5.26
C PRO A 50 -4.03 -28.79 -4.42
N GLU A 51 -5.00 -29.08 -3.53
CA GLU A 51 -5.66 -28.06 -2.70
C GLU A 51 -4.69 -27.17 -1.90
N PRO A 52 -3.58 -27.69 -1.31
CA PRO A 52 -2.61 -26.81 -0.65
C PRO A 52 -2.00 -25.73 -1.56
N VAL A 53 -1.86 -26.01 -2.87
CA VAL A 53 -1.35 -25.03 -3.84
C VAL A 53 -2.40 -23.97 -4.11
N LYS A 54 -3.68 -24.36 -4.29
CA LYS A 54 -4.77 -23.42 -4.42
C LYS A 54 -4.90 -22.50 -3.20
N GLU A 55 -4.80 -23.07 -1.99
CA GLU A 55 -4.83 -22.28 -0.75
C GLU A 55 -3.67 -21.30 -0.64
N MET A 56 -2.47 -21.68 -1.07
CA MET A 56 -1.33 -20.76 -1.13
C MET A 56 -1.63 -19.58 -2.07
N GLN A 57 -2.26 -19.82 -3.22
CA GLN A 57 -2.65 -18.76 -4.16
C GLN A 57 -3.74 -17.87 -3.57
N ARG A 58 -4.79 -18.45 -2.98
CA ARG A 58 -5.86 -17.69 -2.30
C ARG A 58 -5.29 -16.80 -1.19
N ASN A 59 -4.39 -17.34 -0.37
CA ASN A 59 -3.73 -16.59 0.70
C ASN A 59 -2.79 -15.49 0.17
N TRP A 60 -2.14 -15.72 -0.96
CA TRP A 60 -1.29 -14.72 -1.62
C TRP A 60 -2.12 -13.56 -2.16
N ILE A 61 -3.21 -13.85 -2.86
CA ILE A 61 -4.15 -12.84 -3.34
C ILE A 61 -4.81 -12.13 -2.16
N GLY A 62 -5.21 -12.89 -1.14
CA GLY A 62 -5.66 -12.40 0.15
C GLY A 62 -6.84 -11.43 0.04
N ARG A 63 -7.90 -11.86 -0.66
CA ARG A 63 -9.15 -11.12 -0.77
C ARG A 63 -9.80 -10.95 0.61
N SER A 64 -10.18 -9.74 0.95
CA SER A 64 -10.88 -9.42 2.18
C SER A 64 -12.06 -8.48 1.90
N GLU A 65 -13.21 -8.78 2.48
CA GLU A 65 -14.39 -7.91 2.43
C GLU A 65 -14.53 -7.11 3.72
N GLY A 66 -14.95 -5.87 3.60
CA GLY A 66 -15.15 -5.00 4.72
C GLY A 66 -15.82 -3.69 4.32
N ALA A 67 -15.49 -2.63 5.02
CA ALA A 67 -15.95 -1.28 4.70
C ALA A 67 -14.78 -0.29 4.64
N GLN A 68 -14.88 0.66 3.74
CA GLN A 68 -14.13 1.91 3.81
C GLN A 68 -14.98 2.90 4.62
N VAL A 69 -14.38 3.54 5.61
CA VAL A 69 -15.05 4.46 6.52
C VAL A 69 -14.32 5.78 6.53
N THR A 70 -15.03 6.86 6.33
CA THR A 70 -14.47 8.22 6.31
C THR A 70 -14.55 8.86 7.69
N PHE A 71 -13.38 9.20 8.23
CA PHE A 71 -13.25 9.96 9.47
C PHE A 71 -12.97 11.42 9.16
N LYS A 72 -13.63 12.33 9.87
CA LYS A 72 -13.37 13.77 9.78
C LYS A 72 -12.37 14.16 10.86
N VAL A 73 -11.39 15.00 10.50
CA VAL A 73 -10.50 15.63 11.49
C VAL A 73 -11.28 16.71 12.22
N LYS A 74 -11.21 16.70 13.55
CA LYS A 74 -11.90 17.67 14.41
C LYS A 74 -11.46 19.09 14.05
N ASP A 75 -12.40 20.02 14.08
CA ASP A 75 -12.21 21.46 13.80
C ASP A 75 -11.53 21.76 12.45
N SER A 76 -11.74 20.86 11.46
CA SER A 76 -11.16 20.94 10.13
C SER A 76 -12.15 20.42 9.07
N ASP A 77 -11.92 20.79 7.83
CA ASP A 77 -12.59 20.24 6.64
C ASP A 77 -11.91 18.96 6.11
N LYS A 78 -10.77 18.59 6.70
CA LYS A 78 -9.98 17.43 6.28
C LYS A 78 -10.61 16.12 6.73
N THR A 79 -10.46 15.12 5.86
CA THR A 79 -10.94 13.76 6.11
C THR A 79 -9.84 12.75 5.76
N PHE A 80 -9.99 11.54 6.25
CA PHE A 80 -9.21 10.38 5.83
C PHE A 80 -10.06 9.11 5.89
N ASP A 81 -9.76 8.17 5.02
CA ASP A 81 -10.46 6.91 4.95
C ASP A 81 -9.68 5.81 5.65
N VAL A 82 -10.39 4.91 6.32
CA VAL A 82 -9.85 3.66 6.84
C VAL A 82 -10.57 2.48 6.19
N PHE A 83 -9.85 1.40 5.94
CA PHE A 83 -10.45 0.13 5.56
C PHE A 83 -10.44 -0.80 6.77
N THR A 84 -11.60 -1.43 7.03
CA THR A 84 -11.73 -2.41 8.11
C THR A 84 -12.55 -3.62 7.66
N THR A 85 -12.14 -4.81 8.07
CA THR A 85 -12.95 -6.04 7.93
C THR A 85 -13.95 -6.23 9.09
N ARG A 86 -13.86 -5.32 10.08
CA ARG A 86 -14.70 -5.33 11.29
C ARG A 86 -15.43 -3.99 11.47
N PRO A 87 -16.25 -3.56 10.47
CA PRO A 87 -17.05 -2.33 10.62
C PRO A 87 -18.04 -2.41 11.79
N ASP A 88 -18.46 -3.61 12.17
CA ASP A 88 -19.30 -3.89 13.32
C ASP A 88 -18.74 -3.35 14.65
N THR A 89 -17.42 -3.18 14.76
CA THR A 89 -16.76 -2.70 15.98
C THR A 89 -16.53 -1.18 16.04
N LEU A 90 -17.08 -0.41 15.11
CA LEU A 90 -16.87 1.05 14.98
C LEU A 90 -17.20 1.83 16.26
N PHE A 91 -18.21 1.41 17.03
CA PHE A 91 -18.55 2.02 18.32
C PHE A 91 -17.45 1.88 19.36
N GLY A 92 -16.57 0.89 19.22
CA GLY A 92 -15.45 0.61 20.11
C GLY A 92 -14.14 1.33 19.75
N VAL A 93 -14.12 2.10 18.67
CA VAL A 93 -12.91 2.82 18.25
C VAL A 93 -12.42 3.75 19.35
N SER A 94 -11.15 3.61 19.73
CA SER A 94 -10.51 4.38 20.79
C SER A 94 -9.47 5.37 20.27
N TYR A 95 -8.90 5.10 19.11
CA TYR A 95 -7.95 5.97 18.44
C TYR A 95 -7.88 5.61 16.96
N THR A 96 -7.24 6.48 16.18
CA THR A 96 -6.89 6.21 14.78
C THR A 96 -5.39 6.36 14.58
N VAL A 97 -4.85 5.68 13.57
CA VAL A 97 -3.42 5.73 13.28
C VAL A 97 -3.21 6.01 11.80
N LEU A 98 -2.39 6.99 11.51
CA LEU A 98 -1.95 7.31 10.15
C LEU A 98 -0.54 6.79 9.89
N ALA A 99 -0.27 6.47 8.65
CA ALA A 99 1.07 6.20 8.19
C ALA A 99 1.94 7.46 8.36
N PRO A 100 3.15 7.36 8.91
CA PRO A 100 4.03 8.51 9.14
C PRO A 100 4.35 9.31 7.89
N GLU A 101 4.32 8.66 6.72
CA GLU A 101 4.58 9.28 5.40
C GLU A 101 3.37 10.02 4.81
N SER A 102 2.22 9.93 5.45
CA SER A 102 1.00 10.60 4.97
C SER A 102 1.17 12.11 4.99
N LYS A 103 0.81 12.78 3.90
CA LYS A 103 0.80 14.25 3.83
C LYS A 103 -0.11 14.88 4.87
N LEU A 104 -1.22 14.20 5.18
CA LEU A 104 -2.18 14.66 6.17
C LEU A 104 -1.52 14.85 7.55
N VAL A 105 -0.55 14.01 7.91
CA VAL A 105 0.17 14.11 9.20
C VAL A 105 0.80 15.49 9.38
N GLN A 106 1.49 16.00 8.35
CA GLN A 106 2.12 17.31 8.41
C GLN A 106 1.10 18.47 8.51
N GLU A 107 -0.09 18.25 7.98
CA GLU A 107 -1.15 19.26 7.93
C GLU A 107 -1.97 19.36 9.22
N ILE A 108 -2.07 18.26 9.98
CA ILE A 108 -2.92 18.18 11.19
C ILE A 108 -2.11 18.15 12.49
N THR A 109 -0.79 17.95 12.43
CA THR A 109 0.06 17.92 13.62
C THR A 109 0.05 19.30 14.29
N THR A 110 -0.29 19.32 15.59
CA THR A 110 -0.29 20.57 16.34
C THR A 110 1.13 21.08 16.60
N PRO A 111 1.31 22.41 16.82
CA PRO A 111 2.63 22.98 17.08
C PRO A 111 3.38 22.30 18.24
N GLU A 112 2.64 21.91 19.30
CA GLU A 112 3.19 21.28 20.50
C GLU A 112 3.73 19.86 20.22
N GLN A 113 3.17 19.16 19.23
CA GLN A 113 3.57 17.79 18.88
C GLN A 113 4.55 17.73 17.70
N LYS A 114 4.77 18.85 17.03
CA LYS A 114 5.53 18.90 15.78
C LYS A 114 6.94 18.32 15.93
N GLU A 115 7.68 18.70 16.98
CA GLU A 115 9.04 18.21 17.20
C GLU A 115 9.07 16.68 17.41
N ALA A 116 8.15 16.15 18.22
CA ALA A 116 8.05 14.71 18.48
C ALA A 116 7.66 13.92 17.24
N VAL A 117 6.70 14.44 16.44
CA VAL A 117 6.24 13.83 15.19
C VAL A 117 7.37 13.83 14.15
N ASP A 118 8.06 14.95 13.93
CA ASP A 118 9.15 15.05 12.97
C ASP A 118 10.32 14.12 13.35
N ALA A 119 10.69 14.05 14.65
CA ALA A 119 11.70 13.13 15.14
C ALA A 119 11.33 11.66 14.93
N TYR A 120 10.05 11.33 15.14
CA TYR A 120 9.55 9.97 14.90
C TYR A 120 9.56 9.59 13.43
N ILE A 121 9.10 10.47 12.53
CA ILE A 121 9.13 10.26 11.07
C ILE A 121 10.58 9.98 10.63
N LYS A 122 11.52 10.83 11.03
CA LYS A 122 12.94 10.67 10.71
C LYS A 122 13.51 9.33 11.18
N LYS A 123 13.11 8.88 12.38
CA LYS A 123 13.54 7.59 12.93
C LYS A 123 13.04 6.40 12.10
N ILE A 124 11.87 6.54 11.43
CA ILE A 124 11.24 5.45 10.69
C ILE A 124 11.66 5.43 9.23
N GLU A 125 12.11 6.55 8.65
CA GLU A 125 12.50 6.65 7.24
C GLU A 125 13.49 5.57 6.79
N SER A 126 14.35 5.09 7.69
CA SER A 126 15.34 4.05 7.41
C SER A 126 14.81 2.63 7.56
N LYS A 127 13.61 2.43 8.12
CA LYS A 127 13.05 1.09 8.36
C LYS A 127 12.36 0.54 7.11
N SER A 128 12.55 -0.77 6.87
CA SER A 128 11.83 -1.50 5.83
C SER A 128 10.37 -1.78 6.23
N ASP A 129 9.51 -2.07 5.23
CA ASP A 129 8.11 -2.47 5.50
C ASP A 129 8.04 -3.75 6.34
N LEU A 130 8.99 -4.68 6.15
CA LEU A 130 9.05 -5.92 6.91
C LEU A 130 9.36 -5.66 8.39
N GLU A 131 10.37 -4.82 8.68
CA GLU A 131 10.69 -4.42 10.05
C GLU A 131 9.53 -3.66 10.72
N ARG A 132 8.79 -2.89 9.94
CA ARG A 132 7.65 -2.10 10.44
C ARG A 132 6.46 -2.97 10.79
N THR A 133 6.21 -4.04 10.05
CA THR A 133 5.04 -4.93 10.21
C THR A 133 5.29 -6.17 11.05
N ASP A 134 6.48 -6.33 11.64
CA ASP A 134 6.78 -7.43 12.56
C ASP A 134 5.86 -7.38 13.79
N LEU A 135 5.05 -8.43 13.95
CA LEU A 135 4.06 -8.55 15.03
C LEU A 135 4.71 -8.69 16.42
N ASN A 136 5.91 -9.25 16.49
CA ASN A 136 6.63 -9.49 17.75
C ASN A 136 7.36 -8.26 18.28
N LYS A 137 7.33 -7.15 17.53
CA LYS A 137 8.03 -5.94 17.88
C LYS A 137 7.24 -5.08 18.87
N ASP A 138 7.96 -4.41 19.74
CA ASP A 138 7.42 -3.34 20.58
C ASP A 138 6.66 -2.31 19.78
N LYS A 139 5.39 -2.05 20.15
CA LYS A 139 4.59 -1.04 19.48
C LYS A 139 5.14 0.34 19.77
N THR A 140 5.34 1.13 18.72
CA THR A 140 5.82 2.52 18.81
C THR A 140 4.84 3.45 18.11
N GLY A 141 4.74 4.68 18.58
CA GLY A 141 3.88 5.68 17.98
C GLY A 141 4.02 7.02 18.66
N VAL A 142 3.51 8.07 18.03
CA VAL A 142 3.46 9.43 18.55
C VAL A 142 2.08 10.03 18.29
N PHE A 143 1.54 10.71 19.27
CA PHE A 143 0.30 11.46 19.15
C PHE A 143 0.53 12.73 18.32
N THR A 144 -0.37 13.02 17.39
CA THR A 144 -0.26 14.20 16.51
C THR A 144 -0.76 15.50 17.14
N GLY A 145 -1.44 15.40 18.29
CA GLY A 145 -2.17 16.52 18.88
C GLY A 145 -3.59 16.70 18.33
N ALA A 146 -3.89 16.10 17.18
CA ALA A 146 -5.19 16.20 16.51
C ALA A 146 -6.12 15.03 16.89
N TYR A 147 -7.40 15.24 16.69
CA TYR A 147 -8.45 14.25 16.94
C TYR A 147 -9.27 14.01 15.67
N ALA A 148 -9.78 12.80 15.53
CA ALA A 148 -10.77 12.42 14.53
C ALA A 148 -12.15 12.28 15.18
N VAL A 149 -13.20 12.54 14.43
CA VAL A 149 -14.58 12.34 14.84
C VAL A 149 -15.05 10.99 14.31
N ASN A 150 -15.43 10.09 15.21
CA ASN A 150 -15.99 8.81 14.84
C ASN A 150 -17.38 9.02 14.22
N PRO A 151 -17.61 8.59 12.95
CA PRO A 151 -18.83 8.92 12.23
C PRO A 151 -20.11 8.32 12.85
N VAL A 152 -20.01 7.19 13.58
CA VAL A 152 -21.24 6.52 14.10
C VAL A 152 -21.76 7.11 15.40
N ASN A 153 -20.89 7.73 16.22
CA ASN A 153 -21.30 8.21 17.56
C ASN A 153 -20.82 9.63 17.89
N GLY A 154 -20.13 10.28 16.95
CA GLY A 154 -19.60 11.65 17.12
C GLY A 154 -18.49 11.78 18.16
N LYS A 155 -17.97 10.70 18.73
CA LYS A 155 -16.90 10.75 19.72
C LYS A 155 -15.59 11.15 19.08
N GLU A 156 -14.84 11.98 19.80
CA GLU A 156 -13.49 12.38 19.41
C GLU A 156 -12.49 11.33 19.84
N VAL A 157 -11.66 10.89 18.91
CA VAL A 157 -10.60 9.90 19.13
C VAL A 157 -9.26 10.46 18.69
N PRO A 158 -8.17 10.28 19.45
CA PRO A 158 -6.87 10.85 19.10
C PRO A 158 -6.30 10.21 17.82
N ILE A 159 -5.61 11.05 17.03
CA ILE A 159 -4.91 10.62 15.83
C ILE A 159 -3.44 10.42 16.16
N TRP A 160 -2.96 9.19 16.00
CA TRP A 160 -1.57 8.80 16.20
C TRP A 160 -0.88 8.55 14.87
N ILE A 161 0.44 8.55 14.88
CA ILE A 161 1.27 7.94 13.83
C ILE A 161 2.00 6.74 14.42
N SER A 162 2.15 5.70 13.64
CA SER A 162 2.88 4.49 14.05
C SER A 162 3.52 3.80 12.86
N ASP A 163 4.64 3.13 13.13
CA ASP A 163 5.42 2.44 12.11
C ASP A 163 4.73 1.21 11.52
N TYR A 164 3.74 0.63 12.19
CA TYR A 164 3.00 -0.52 11.66
C TYR A 164 1.96 -0.17 10.59
N VAL A 165 1.64 1.12 10.41
CA VAL A 165 0.75 1.58 9.33
C VAL A 165 1.58 2.03 8.14
N LEU A 166 1.31 1.45 6.97
CA LEU A 166 2.04 1.73 5.75
C LEU A 166 1.19 2.56 4.79
N ALA A 167 1.74 3.65 4.24
CA ALA A 167 1.06 4.45 3.22
C ALA A 167 0.85 3.69 1.90
N SER A 168 1.64 2.63 1.67
CA SER A 168 1.56 1.78 0.48
C SER A 168 0.51 0.66 0.59
N TYR A 169 -0.16 0.52 1.74
CA TYR A 169 -1.14 -0.54 1.98
C TYR A 169 -2.49 0.04 2.44
N GLY A 170 -3.55 -0.34 1.75
CA GLY A 170 -4.90 0.16 2.01
C GLY A 170 -4.99 1.67 1.81
N THR A 171 -5.57 2.35 2.78
CA THR A 171 -5.74 3.81 2.78
C THR A 171 -4.58 4.56 3.45
N GLY A 172 -3.58 3.87 3.98
CA GLY A 172 -2.53 4.48 4.80
C GLY A 172 -3.02 4.97 6.17
N ALA A 173 -4.20 4.51 6.59
CA ALA A 173 -4.81 4.82 7.88
C ALA A 173 -5.56 3.60 8.43
N VAL A 174 -5.64 3.48 9.74
CA VAL A 174 -6.42 2.43 10.41
C VAL A 174 -7.21 3.03 11.57
N MET A 175 -8.39 2.48 11.81
CA MET A 175 -9.10 2.65 13.07
C MET A 175 -8.64 1.57 14.05
N ALA A 176 -8.58 1.89 15.32
CA ALA A 176 -8.13 0.97 16.35
C ALA A 176 -9.22 0.65 17.34
N VAL A 177 -9.43 -0.65 17.57
CA VAL A 177 -10.43 -1.18 18.50
C VAL A 177 -9.75 -2.13 19.50
N PRO A 178 -9.11 -1.62 20.53
CA PRO A 178 -8.29 -2.39 21.47
C PRO A 178 -9.02 -3.55 22.14
N ALA A 179 -10.33 -3.45 22.34
CA ALA A 179 -11.10 -4.52 22.92
C ALA A 179 -11.19 -5.79 22.04
N HIS A 180 -10.97 -5.65 20.71
CA HIS A 180 -11.25 -6.71 19.73
C HIS A 180 -10.13 -6.97 18.72
N ASP A 181 -8.96 -6.38 18.92
CA ASP A 181 -7.74 -6.60 18.12
C ASP A 181 -6.50 -6.62 19.03
N ASP A 182 -5.68 -7.67 18.95
CA ASP A 182 -4.52 -7.87 19.83
C ASP A 182 -3.44 -6.82 19.63
N ARG A 183 -3.24 -6.36 18.41
CA ARG A 183 -2.26 -5.33 18.09
C ARG A 183 -2.68 -3.99 18.67
N ASP A 184 -3.97 -3.66 18.53
CA ASP A 184 -4.54 -2.43 19.06
C ASP A 184 -4.58 -2.46 20.58
N TYR A 185 -4.85 -3.64 21.19
CA TYR A 185 -4.80 -3.86 22.62
C TYR A 185 -3.41 -3.59 23.20
N ALA A 186 -2.37 -4.16 22.56
CA ALA A 186 -0.99 -3.96 22.99
C ALA A 186 -0.57 -2.49 22.90
N PHE A 187 -0.98 -1.79 21.85
CA PHE A 187 -0.73 -0.36 21.68
C PHE A 187 -1.47 0.47 22.73
N ALA A 188 -2.78 0.24 22.90
CA ALA A 188 -3.59 0.96 23.87
C ALA A 188 -3.08 0.77 25.29
N THR A 189 -2.71 -0.45 25.67
CA THR A 189 -2.14 -0.76 27.00
C THR A 189 -0.84 0.02 27.22
N LYS A 190 0.04 0.05 26.21
CA LYS A 190 1.33 0.75 26.29
C LYS A 190 1.17 2.26 26.47
N PHE A 191 0.20 2.86 25.77
CA PHE A 191 0.01 4.31 25.74
C PHE A 191 -1.11 4.81 26.64
N GLY A 192 -1.75 3.91 27.43
CA GLY A 192 -2.81 4.27 28.37
C GLY A 192 -4.10 4.74 27.70
N LEU A 193 -4.42 4.21 26.51
CA LEU A 193 -5.60 4.56 25.74
C LEU A 193 -6.83 3.72 26.18
N PRO A 194 -8.06 4.23 26.00
CA PRO A 194 -9.28 3.51 26.39
C PRO A 194 -9.45 2.17 25.67
N ILE A 195 -9.99 1.18 26.37
CA ILE A 195 -10.35 -0.12 25.82
C ILE A 195 -11.88 -0.30 25.96
N ASN A 196 -12.60 -0.04 24.87
CA ASN A 196 -14.06 0.01 24.84
C ASN A 196 -14.63 -1.32 24.34
N ARG A 197 -15.29 -2.09 25.23
CA ARG A 197 -15.95 -3.33 24.85
C ARG A 197 -17.22 -3.06 24.04
N VAL A 198 -17.34 -3.70 22.88
CA VAL A 198 -18.54 -3.65 22.02
C VAL A 198 -19.06 -5.04 21.60
N ILE A 199 -18.39 -6.12 22.03
CA ILE A 199 -18.83 -7.50 21.85
C ILE A 199 -18.70 -8.22 23.18
N GLU A 200 -19.72 -8.99 23.55
CA GLU A 200 -19.70 -9.84 24.74
C GLU A 200 -18.68 -10.97 24.60
N GLY A 201 -17.94 -11.24 25.66
CA GLY A 201 -17.00 -12.35 25.75
C GLY A 201 -15.59 -11.92 26.14
N GLY A 202 -14.75 -12.91 26.42
CA GLY A 202 -13.35 -12.72 26.79
C GLY A 202 -13.11 -11.96 28.10
N ASN A 203 -11.83 -11.85 28.47
CA ASN A 203 -11.39 -11.07 29.64
C ASN A 203 -10.44 -9.96 29.21
N LEU A 204 -10.98 -8.74 29.04
CA LEU A 204 -10.21 -7.56 28.59
C LEU A 204 -9.17 -7.06 29.62
N GLU A 205 -9.11 -7.62 30.83
CA GLU A 205 -8.00 -7.33 31.76
C GLU A 205 -6.71 -8.05 31.35
N LYS A 206 -6.82 -9.08 30.48
CA LYS A 206 -5.70 -9.91 30.06
C LYS A 206 -5.33 -9.75 28.60
N GLU A 207 -6.36 -9.71 27.72
CA GLU A 207 -6.15 -9.76 26.27
C GLU A 207 -7.37 -9.20 25.52
N ALA A 208 -7.22 -8.90 24.25
CA ALA A 208 -8.33 -8.56 23.37
C ALA A 208 -9.24 -9.79 23.14
N PHE A 209 -10.49 -9.53 22.79
CA PHE A 209 -11.45 -10.57 22.43
C PHE A 209 -11.83 -10.44 20.95
N GLY A 210 -11.20 -11.21 20.08
CA GLY A 210 -11.48 -11.26 18.63
C GLY A 210 -12.58 -12.25 18.22
N GLY A 211 -13.21 -12.94 19.20
CA GLY A 211 -14.21 -13.98 18.96
C GLY A 211 -15.59 -13.47 18.55
N ASP A 212 -16.51 -14.42 18.35
CA ASP A 212 -17.90 -14.12 18.10
C ASP A 212 -18.66 -13.91 19.42
N GLY A 213 -19.62 -12.97 19.37
CA GLY A 213 -20.46 -12.65 20.52
C GLY A 213 -21.60 -11.72 20.10
N LYS A 214 -22.44 -11.38 21.05
CA LYS A 214 -23.46 -10.35 20.82
C LYS A 214 -22.88 -8.97 20.98
N HIS A 215 -23.30 -8.06 20.12
CA HIS A 215 -22.90 -6.65 20.22
C HIS A 215 -23.57 -6.01 21.42
N ILE A 216 -22.83 -5.17 22.13
CA ILE A 216 -23.23 -4.36 23.28
C ILE A 216 -22.60 -2.98 23.17
N ASN A 217 -23.16 -1.97 23.83
CA ASN A 217 -22.65 -0.58 23.76
C ASN A 217 -22.50 -0.03 22.33
N SER A 218 -23.34 -0.52 21.43
CA SER A 218 -23.25 -0.28 19.98
C SER A 218 -24.60 0.14 19.39
N GLU A 219 -25.49 0.71 20.22
CA GLU A 219 -26.79 1.31 19.84
C GLU A 219 -27.62 0.36 18.95
N PHE A 220 -27.77 0.70 17.65
CA PHE A 220 -28.59 -0.07 16.71
C PHE A 220 -28.01 -1.45 16.35
N LEU A 221 -26.81 -1.78 16.80
CA LEU A 221 -26.19 -3.11 16.65
C LEU A 221 -26.38 -3.99 17.89
N ASP A 222 -26.82 -3.45 19.04
CA ASP A 222 -26.93 -4.20 20.28
C ASP A 222 -27.80 -5.45 20.13
N GLY A 223 -27.28 -6.59 20.60
CA GLY A 223 -27.91 -7.89 20.51
C GLY A 223 -27.70 -8.65 19.19
N LEU A 224 -27.19 -8.03 18.15
CA LEU A 224 -26.86 -8.69 16.89
C LEU A 224 -25.57 -9.54 17.00
N ASN A 225 -25.46 -10.60 16.21
CA ASN A 225 -24.21 -11.33 16.03
C ASN A 225 -23.27 -10.57 15.08
N ASN A 226 -22.03 -11.03 14.95
CA ASN A 226 -21.00 -10.33 14.14
C ASN A 226 -21.40 -10.15 12.68
N GLU A 227 -21.99 -11.15 12.04
CA GLU A 227 -22.36 -11.09 10.61
C GLU A 227 -23.54 -10.13 10.37
N GLU A 228 -24.55 -10.19 11.23
CA GLU A 228 -25.69 -9.27 11.17
C GLU A 228 -25.24 -7.83 11.42
N ALA A 229 -24.36 -7.63 12.41
CA ALA A 229 -23.85 -6.32 12.78
C ALA A 229 -22.96 -5.72 11.66
N LYS A 230 -22.10 -6.51 11.02
CA LYS A 230 -21.32 -6.05 9.85
C LYS A 230 -22.21 -5.56 8.73
N LYS A 231 -23.20 -6.39 8.35
CA LYS A 231 -24.16 -6.03 7.30
C LYS A 231 -24.90 -4.73 7.63
N ARG A 232 -25.45 -4.67 8.86
CA ARG A 232 -26.21 -3.52 9.33
C ARG A 232 -25.37 -2.23 9.41
N MET A 233 -24.11 -2.35 9.83
CA MET A 233 -23.20 -1.21 9.87
C MET A 233 -22.86 -0.71 8.46
N ILE A 234 -22.60 -1.62 7.49
CA ILE A 234 -22.31 -1.21 6.11
C ILE A 234 -23.50 -0.46 5.52
N GLU A 235 -24.72 -0.97 5.67
CA GLU A 235 -25.96 -0.30 5.26
C GLU A 235 -26.05 1.10 5.87
N TRP A 236 -25.78 1.22 7.17
CA TRP A 236 -25.81 2.51 7.88
C TRP A 236 -24.77 3.49 7.34
N LEU A 237 -23.54 3.03 7.08
CA LEU A 237 -22.45 3.86 6.53
C LEU A 237 -22.79 4.41 5.14
N GLU A 238 -23.38 3.58 4.27
CA GLU A 238 -23.81 3.96 2.94
C GLU A 238 -24.97 4.98 3.00
N ASP A 239 -26.00 4.73 3.83
CA ASP A 239 -27.14 5.62 4.01
C ASP A 239 -26.74 7.02 4.51
N HIS A 240 -25.67 7.10 5.32
CA HIS A 240 -25.17 8.36 5.88
C HIS A 240 -24.04 9.00 5.04
N ASN A 241 -23.66 8.39 3.93
CA ASN A 241 -22.54 8.83 3.07
C ASN A 241 -21.21 9.04 3.82
N VAL A 242 -20.93 8.18 4.80
CA VAL A 242 -19.69 8.20 5.60
C VAL A 242 -18.85 6.93 5.42
N GLY A 243 -19.23 6.07 4.49
CA GLY A 243 -18.49 4.88 4.10
C GLY A 243 -19.23 4.04 3.08
N GLU A 244 -18.57 2.98 2.63
CA GLU A 244 -19.09 2.06 1.60
C GLU A 244 -18.58 0.65 1.83
N LYS A 245 -19.28 -0.36 1.30
CA LYS A 245 -18.73 -1.72 1.20
C LYS A 245 -17.47 -1.70 0.33
N LYS A 246 -16.43 -2.37 0.77
CA LYS A 246 -15.15 -2.42 0.05
C LYS A 246 -14.55 -3.81 0.06
N VAL A 247 -13.96 -4.19 -1.07
CA VAL A 247 -13.10 -5.36 -1.19
C VAL A 247 -11.65 -4.91 -1.33
N ASN A 248 -10.78 -5.52 -0.57
CA ASN A 248 -9.34 -5.26 -0.60
C ASN A 248 -8.56 -6.57 -0.82
N TYR A 249 -7.33 -6.46 -1.31
CA TYR A 249 -6.45 -7.60 -1.58
C TYR A 249 -5.09 -7.37 -0.93
N LYS A 250 -4.43 -8.45 -0.49
CA LYS A 250 -3.01 -8.43 -0.13
C LYS A 250 -2.12 -8.30 -1.36
N LEU A 251 -2.58 -8.87 -2.49
CA LEU A 251 -1.96 -8.70 -3.80
C LEU A 251 -1.80 -7.22 -4.09
N ARG A 252 -0.60 -6.82 -4.53
CA ARG A 252 -0.30 -5.43 -4.90
C ARG A 252 -0.09 -5.34 -6.40
N ASP A 253 -0.37 -4.18 -6.95
CA ASP A 253 0.01 -3.86 -8.31
C ASP A 253 1.52 -3.98 -8.49
N TRP A 254 1.95 -4.47 -9.63
CA TRP A 254 3.36 -4.69 -9.89
C TRP A 254 4.04 -3.38 -10.25
N ASP A 255 5.00 -2.96 -9.41
CA ASP A 255 5.92 -1.87 -9.76
C ASP A 255 6.81 -2.32 -10.93
N PHE A 256 6.50 -1.79 -12.12
CA PHE A 256 7.05 -2.24 -13.39
C PHE A 256 8.23 -1.41 -13.88
N SER A 257 8.63 -0.37 -13.16
CA SER A 257 9.73 0.51 -13.52
C SER A 257 11.02 0.16 -12.82
N ARG A 258 12.13 0.16 -13.57
CA ARG A 258 13.48 0.02 -13.01
C ARG A 258 14.39 1.15 -13.52
N GLN A 259 15.11 1.78 -12.61
CA GLN A 259 16.03 2.88 -12.85
C GLN A 259 17.42 2.33 -13.14
N ARG A 260 17.54 1.54 -14.19
CA ARG A 260 18.81 0.90 -14.62
C ARG A 260 18.92 0.89 -16.12
N TYR A 261 20.16 0.69 -16.62
CA TYR A 261 20.41 0.58 -18.05
C TYR A 261 19.94 -0.76 -18.61
N TRP A 262 20.36 -1.88 -17.98
CA TRP A 262 19.98 -3.21 -18.45
C TRP A 262 18.55 -3.58 -18.07
N GLY A 263 17.77 -3.88 -19.07
CA GLY A 263 16.37 -4.31 -19.00
C GLY A 263 15.67 -3.98 -20.31
N GLU A 264 14.51 -4.54 -20.54
CA GLU A 264 13.68 -4.22 -21.70
C GLU A 264 13.21 -2.76 -21.59
N PRO A 265 13.45 -1.92 -22.62
CA PRO A 265 12.93 -0.55 -22.63
C PRO A 265 11.41 -0.53 -22.66
N ILE A 266 10.81 0.41 -21.94
CA ILE A 266 9.37 0.63 -21.98
C ILE A 266 9.04 1.47 -23.23
N PRO A 267 8.24 0.97 -24.19
CA PRO A 267 8.04 1.60 -25.49
C PRO A 267 7.04 2.76 -25.42
N VAL A 268 7.37 3.80 -24.65
CA VAL A 268 6.51 4.98 -24.44
C VAL A 268 7.31 6.25 -24.72
N ILE A 269 6.63 7.23 -25.31
CA ILE A 269 7.13 8.58 -25.52
C ILE A 269 6.29 9.57 -24.69
N HIS A 270 6.97 10.43 -23.94
CA HIS A 270 6.39 11.55 -23.20
C HIS A 270 6.56 12.83 -24.01
N TRP A 271 5.47 13.43 -24.43
CA TRP A 271 5.49 14.65 -25.26
C TRP A 271 5.54 15.92 -24.42
N GLU A 272 6.09 17.01 -24.99
CA GLU A 272 6.17 18.31 -24.29
C GLU A 272 4.80 18.91 -23.95
N ASP A 273 3.75 18.53 -24.64
CA ASP A 273 2.35 18.91 -24.35
C ASP A 273 1.74 18.18 -23.17
N GLY A 274 2.50 17.29 -22.49
CA GLY A 274 2.06 16.51 -21.35
C GLY A 274 1.34 15.21 -21.70
N THR A 275 1.15 14.90 -22.99
CA THR A 275 0.57 13.64 -23.45
C THR A 275 1.62 12.53 -23.53
N THR A 276 1.15 11.29 -23.67
CA THR A 276 2.00 10.12 -23.90
C THR A 276 1.49 9.33 -25.09
N SER A 277 2.40 8.69 -25.83
CA SER A 277 2.08 7.72 -26.88
C SER A 277 2.97 6.50 -26.79
N LEU A 278 2.56 5.42 -27.45
CA LEU A 278 3.46 4.30 -27.71
C LEU A 278 4.50 4.67 -28.77
N VAL A 279 5.64 4.00 -28.74
CA VAL A 279 6.61 4.00 -29.84
C VAL A 279 5.93 3.37 -31.06
N PRO A 280 6.09 3.90 -32.28
CA PRO A 280 5.54 3.30 -33.51
C PRO A 280 5.93 1.83 -33.66
N GLU A 281 5.02 1.01 -34.23
CA GLU A 281 5.22 -0.44 -34.36
C GLU A 281 6.42 -0.78 -35.25
N ASP A 282 6.69 0.02 -36.26
CA ASP A 282 7.83 -0.13 -37.17
C ASP A 282 9.20 0.19 -36.53
N GLU A 283 9.18 0.84 -35.36
CA GLU A 283 10.39 1.04 -34.54
C GLU A 283 10.61 -0.09 -33.50
N LEU A 284 9.73 -1.08 -33.44
CA LEU A 284 9.88 -2.24 -32.55
C LEU A 284 10.72 -3.35 -33.19
N PRO A 285 11.51 -4.11 -32.42
CA PRO A 285 11.72 -3.98 -30.97
C PRO A 285 12.53 -2.76 -30.60
N LEU A 286 12.08 -1.97 -29.63
CA LEU A 286 12.82 -0.84 -29.09
C LEU A 286 14.12 -1.35 -28.42
N ARG A 287 15.27 -1.02 -29.00
CA ARG A 287 16.56 -1.49 -28.49
C ARG A 287 17.24 -0.45 -27.63
N LEU A 288 17.96 -0.94 -26.60
CA LEU A 288 18.84 -0.07 -25.81
C LEU A 288 19.95 0.52 -26.72
N PRO A 289 20.26 1.81 -26.55
CA PRO A 289 21.36 2.41 -27.29
C PRO A 289 22.72 1.86 -26.84
N HIS A 290 23.68 1.79 -27.73
CA HIS A 290 25.04 1.43 -27.34
C HIS A 290 25.67 2.55 -26.51
N ALA A 291 26.02 2.26 -25.25
CA ALA A 291 26.67 3.22 -24.38
C ALA A 291 28.11 2.79 -24.07
N THR A 292 29.06 3.69 -24.32
CA THR A 292 30.47 3.45 -24.00
C THR A 292 30.78 3.59 -22.51
N ALA A 293 29.97 4.35 -21.76
CA ALA A 293 30.07 4.48 -20.34
C ALA A 293 28.70 4.85 -19.75
N ILE A 294 28.29 4.12 -18.71
CA ILE A 294 27.07 4.40 -17.96
C ILE A 294 27.50 4.88 -16.58
N LYS A 295 27.31 6.17 -16.33
CA LYS A 295 27.58 6.75 -15.02
C LYS A 295 26.26 6.97 -14.30
N PRO A 296 26.14 6.52 -13.03
CA PRO A 296 25.03 6.96 -12.18
C PRO A 296 25.04 8.48 -12.09
N SER A 297 23.88 9.09 -12.27
CA SER A 297 23.77 10.56 -12.24
C SER A 297 23.97 11.17 -10.85
N GLY A 298 23.90 10.34 -9.79
CA GLY A 298 23.82 10.83 -8.41
C GLY A 298 22.51 11.58 -8.10
N THR A 299 21.64 11.70 -9.09
CA THR A 299 20.31 12.31 -9.03
C THR A 299 19.24 11.21 -9.17
N PRO A 300 17.95 11.51 -8.98
CA PRO A 300 16.87 10.57 -9.29
C PRO A 300 16.74 10.23 -10.76
N GLU A 301 17.52 10.86 -11.62
CA GLU A 301 17.52 10.59 -13.04
C GLU A 301 18.13 9.22 -13.35
N ARG A 302 17.52 8.57 -14.29
CA ARG A 302 17.81 7.19 -14.67
C ARG A 302 19.05 7.17 -15.58
N PRO A 303 19.84 6.09 -15.59
CA PRO A 303 21.03 6.01 -16.44
C PRO A 303 20.77 6.29 -17.93
N LEU A 304 19.62 5.83 -18.45
CA LEU A 304 19.22 6.09 -19.84
C LEU A 304 18.94 7.58 -20.11
N ALA A 305 18.53 8.36 -19.13
CA ALA A 305 18.22 9.79 -19.30
C ALA A 305 19.42 10.61 -19.78
N ASN A 306 20.64 10.12 -19.53
CA ASN A 306 21.87 10.78 -19.95
C ASN A 306 22.22 10.54 -21.44
N LEU A 307 21.52 9.62 -22.12
CA LEU A 307 21.75 9.28 -23.53
C LEU A 307 20.80 10.11 -24.41
N THR A 308 21.08 11.40 -24.47
CA THR A 308 20.18 12.42 -25.05
C THR A 308 19.80 12.14 -26.51
N ASP A 309 20.67 11.55 -27.29
CA ASP A 309 20.44 11.23 -28.71
C ASP A 309 19.39 10.12 -28.87
N TRP A 310 19.31 9.22 -27.91
CA TRP A 310 18.28 8.17 -27.89
C TRP A 310 17.00 8.65 -27.22
N VAL A 311 17.12 9.47 -26.18
CA VAL A 311 15.98 9.92 -25.36
C VAL A 311 15.12 10.92 -26.11
N ASN A 312 15.73 11.92 -26.77
CA ASN A 312 14.99 12.99 -27.43
C ASN A 312 14.45 12.51 -28.77
N VAL A 313 13.18 12.72 -28.99
CA VAL A 313 12.50 12.38 -30.26
C VAL A 313 11.72 13.57 -30.78
N VAL A 314 11.55 13.61 -32.09
CA VAL A 314 10.70 14.58 -32.80
C VAL A 314 9.86 13.79 -33.78
N ASP A 315 8.55 13.97 -33.75
CA ASP A 315 7.67 13.32 -34.71
C ASP A 315 7.64 14.05 -36.07
N GLU A 316 6.93 13.47 -37.03
CA GLU A 316 6.79 14.01 -38.40
C GLU A 316 6.18 15.40 -38.44
N ASN A 317 5.43 15.80 -37.41
CA ASN A 317 4.80 17.11 -37.27
C ASN A 317 5.69 18.12 -36.52
N GLY A 318 6.92 17.73 -36.16
CA GLY A 318 7.85 18.57 -35.42
C GLY A 318 7.56 18.63 -33.91
N ARG A 319 6.66 17.79 -33.37
CA ARG A 319 6.36 17.72 -31.95
C ARG A 319 7.53 17.03 -31.23
N LYS A 320 8.03 17.67 -30.16
CA LYS A 320 9.16 17.16 -29.38
C LYS A 320 8.68 16.31 -28.23
N GLY A 321 9.44 15.26 -27.92
CA GLY A 321 9.17 14.35 -26.84
C GLY A 321 10.43 13.68 -26.30
N LYS A 322 10.24 12.85 -25.28
CA LYS A 322 11.30 12.05 -24.68
C LYS A 322 10.84 10.61 -24.53
N ARG A 323 11.66 9.65 -24.96
CA ARG A 323 11.42 8.24 -24.66
C ARG A 323 11.43 8.00 -23.15
N GLU A 324 10.63 7.04 -22.71
CA GLU A 324 10.70 6.56 -21.33
C GLU A 324 12.11 6.03 -21.02
N THR A 325 12.65 6.42 -19.88
CA THR A 325 14.03 6.11 -19.46
C THR A 325 14.11 5.06 -18.36
N ASN A 326 12.96 4.59 -17.84
CA ASN A 326 12.91 3.37 -17.08
C ASN A 326 12.99 2.15 -17.98
N THR A 327 13.48 1.04 -17.42
CA THR A 327 13.41 -0.28 -18.03
C THR A 327 12.42 -1.15 -17.28
N MET A 328 11.99 -2.24 -17.91
CA MET A 328 11.14 -3.24 -17.28
C MET A 328 11.92 -4.06 -16.24
N PRO A 329 11.27 -4.67 -15.26
CA PRO A 329 11.91 -5.61 -14.32
C PRO A 329 12.39 -6.87 -15.06
N ASN A 330 13.40 -7.56 -14.52
CA ASN A 330 13.99 -8.76 -15.15
C ASN A 330 12.97 -9.82 -15.55
N TRP A 331 11.88 -9.94 -14.80
CA TRP A 331 10.86 -10.96 -15.05
C TRP A 331 9.86 -10.57 -16.14
N ALA A 332 9.90 -9.34 -16.63
CA ALA A 332 8.97 -8.90 -17.67
C ALA A 332 9.11 -9.76 -18.93
N GLY A 333 10.31 -9.86 -19.49
CA GLY A 333 10.57 -10.72 -20.66
C GLY A 333 10.41 -12.20 -20.33
N SER A 334 11.00 -12.69 -19.24
CA SER A 334 10.95 -14.11 -18.87
C SER A 334 9.54 -14.62 -18.51
N SER A 335 8.62 -13.74 -18.13
CA SER A 335 7.24 -14.15 -17.84
C SER A 335 6.46 -14.64 -19.08
N TRP A 336 6.96 -14.35 -20.27
CA TRP A 336 6.34 -14.76 -21.55
C TRP A 336 6.89 -16.08 -22.10
N TYR A 337 7.82 -16.75 -21.41
CA TYR A 337 8.52 -17.96 -21.91
C TYR A 337 7.57 -19.06 -22.37
N TYR A 338 6.41 -19.21 -21.76
CA TYR A 338 5.44 -20.24 -22.09
C TYR A 338 4.83 -20.10 -23.50
N LEU A 339 4.84 -18.91 -24.09
CA LEU A 339 4.39 -18.71 -25.47
C LEU A 339 5.27 -19.47 -26.44
N ARG A 340 6.56 -19.66 -26.12
CA ARG A 340 7.47 -20.44 -26.95
C ARG A 340 7.07 -21.91 -27.10
N TYR A 341 6.31 -22.44 -26.15
CA TYR A 341 5.82 -23.83 -26.23
C TYR A 341 4.82 -24.04 -27.36
N ILE A 342 4.16 -22.98 -27.84
CA ILE A 342 3.23 -23.03 -28.96
C ILE A 342 3.97 -23.33 -30.27
N ASP A 343 5.17 -22.79 -30.44
CA ASP A 343 6.00 -22.94 -31.65
C ASP A 343 7.51 -23.09 -31.28
N PRO A 344 7.87 -24.23 -30.68
CA PRO A 344 9.19 -24.43 -30.09
C PRO A 344 10.33 -24.55 -31.10
N HIS A 345 10.01 -24.84 -32.36
CA HIS A 345 10.98 -25.07 -33.44
C HIS A 345 11.15 -23.89 -34.40
N ASN A 346 10.47 -22.79 -34.13
CA ASN A 346 10.58 -21.58 -34.94
C ASN A 346 11.86 -20.83 -34.58
N ASP A 347 12.75 -20.63 -35.52
CA ASP A 347 14.03 -19.95 -35.37
C ASP A 347 13.97 -18.51 -35.85
N LYS A 348 12.84 -18.04 -36.37
CA LYS A 348 12.69 -16.69 -36.94
C LYS A 348 12.02 -15.75 -35.98
N GLU A 349 10.81 -16.08 -35.54
CA GLU A 349 9.97 -15.26 -34.68
C GLU A 349 9.13 -16.15 -33.76
N LEU A 350 8.62 -15.58 -32.68
CA LEU A 350 7.63 -16.21 -31.82
C LEU A 350 6.25 -16.07 -32.44
#